data_a41fd6f7292e969ee96bf08e385fb18c
#
_entry.id   a41fd6f7292e969ee96bf08e385fb18c
#
_cell.length_a   1.000
_cell.length_b   1.000
_cell.length_c   1.000
_cell.angle_alpha   90.00
_cell.angle_beta   90.00
_cell.angle_gamma   90.00
#
_symmetry.space_group_name_H-M   'P 1'
#
loop_
_entity.id
_entity.type
_entity.pdbx_description
1 polymer ?
#
loop_
_entity_poly.entity_id
_entity_poly.type
_entity_poly.pdbx_seq_one_letter_code
_entity_poly.pdbx_strand_id
1 'polypeptide(L)'
;ASVDNLRFIHGAYKGEMVVIVGKVTYVGTTSMEVRVDTYVEHMEDGMRRPINRAYFTMVALDEDDKPKQVPRLILETEAQRAEWKAAEKRREMRMRRKEEGF
;
A
#
# COMPACT_ATOMS: atom_id res chain seq x y z
N ALA A 1 3.67 11.42 3.36
CA ALA A 1 3.31 10.20 2.61
C ALA A 1 4.35 9.90 1.54
N SER A 2 4.52 8.64 1.21
CA SER A 2 5.40 8.21 0.14
C SER A 2 4.82 6.99 -0.57
N VAL A 3 5.32 6.73 -1.79
CA VAL A 3 4.91 5.59 -2.59
C VAL A 3 6.13 4.76 -2.92
N ASP A 4 6.06 3.46 -2.63
CA ASP A 4 7.13 2.50 -2.93
C ASP A 4 6.71 1.56 -4.05
N ASN A 5 7.64 1.30 -4.98
CA ASN A 5 7.48 0.30 -6.03
C ASN A 5 6.21 0.47 -6.89
N LEU A 6 6.01 1.67 -7.41
CA LEU A 6 4.89 1.92 -8.32
C LEU A 6 5.18 1.29 -9.68
N ARG A 7 4.33 0.35 -10.09
CA ARG A 7 4.45 -0.35 -11.38
C ARG A 7 3.12 -0.36 -12.11
N PHE A 8 3.18 -0.08 -13.39
CA PHE A 8 2.01 -0.16 -14.29
C PHE A 8 2.18 -1.38 -15.20
N ILE A 9 1.38 -2.41 -14.96
CA ILE A 9 1.43 -3.66 -15.74
C ILE A 9 0.62 -3.51 -17.03
N HIS A 10 -0.56 -2.92 -16.92
CA HIS A 10 -1.48 -2.68 -18.03
C HIS A 10 -2.13 -1.33 -17.88
N GLY A 11 -2.66 -0.79 -18.99
CA GLY A 11 -3.49 0.40 -18.96
C GLY A 11 -4.96 0.06 -18.77
N ALA A 12 -5.74 1.07 -18.41
CA ALA A 12 -7.20 1.00 -18.40
C ALA A 12 -7.75 1.76 -19.60
N TYR A 13 -8.80 1.24 -20.22
CA TYR A 13 -9.40 1.83 -21.39
C TYR A 13 -10.81 2.33 -21.10
N LYS A 14 -11.26 3.28 -21.89
CA LYS A 14 -12.63 3.81 -21.79
C LYS A 14 -13.64 2.66 -21.91
N GLY A 15 -14.65 2.65 -21.06
CA GLY A 15 -15.67 1.60 -21.04
C GLY A 15 -15.37 0.45 -20.10
N GLU A 16 -14.18 0.42 -19.50
CA GLU A 16 -13.83 -0.57 -18.48
C GLU A 16 -14.07 0.00 -17.08
N MET A 17 -14.36 -0.87 -16.12
CA MET A 17 -14.51 -0.48 -14.72
C MET A 17 -13.18 -0.62 -14.00
N VAL A 18 -12.77 0.42 -13.30
CA VAL A 18 -11.56 0.39 -12.47
C VAL A 18 -11.97 0.08 -11.04
N VAL A 19 -11.37 -0.97 -10.45
CA VAL A 19 -11.61 -1.38 -9.07
C VAL A 19 -10.33 -1.18 -8.28
N ILE A 20 -10.41 -0.45 -7.18
CA ILE A 20 -9.27 -0.15 -6.32
C ILE A 20 -9.51 -0.76 -4.95
N VAL A 21 -8.56 -1.57 -4.49
CA VAL A 21 -8.64 -2.26 -3.20
C VAL A 21 -7.44 -1.86 -2.35
N GLY A 22 -7.72 -1.24 -1.20
CA GLY A 22 -6.69 -0.85 -0.24
C GLY A 22 -6.65 -1.83 0.92
N LYS A 23 -5.46 -2.11 1.42
CA LYS A 23 -5.25 -3.01 2.54
C LYS A 23 -4.05 -2.54 3.36
N VAL A 24 -4.24 -2.42 4.68
CA VAL A 24 -3.14 -2.10 5.60
C VAL A 24 -2.26 -3.33 5.74
N THR A 25 -0.98 -3.20 5.44
CA THR A 25 -0.03 -4.30 5.47
C THR A 25 0.97 -4.21 6.62
N TYR A 26 1.15 -3.01 7.17
CA TYR A 26 2.10 -2.79 8.25
C TYR A 26 1.73 -1.53 9.03
N VAL A 27 1.96 -1.55 10.36
CA VAL A 27 1.84 -0.35 11.19
C VAL A 27 3.11 -0.17 12.02
N GLY A 28 3.65 1.04 11.99
CA GLY A 28 4.71 1.48 12.90
C GLY A 28 4.09 2.18 14.11
N THR A 29 4.81 3.09 14.73
CA THR A 29 4.28 3.86 15.86
C THR A 29 3.29 4.92 15.40
N THR A 30 3.69 5.74 14.43
CA THR A 30 2.88 6.87 13.92
C THR A 30 2.57 6.73 12.43
N SER A 31 3.03 5.67 11.78
CA SER A 31 2.85 5.47 10.35
C SER A 31 2.25 4.11 10.04
N MET A 32 1.77 3.96 8.83
CA MET A 32 1.26 2.69 8.33
C MET A 32 1.60 2.55 6.85
N GLU A 33 1.71 1.30 6.41
CA GLU A 33 1.81 1.01 4.99
C GLU A 33 0.47 0.48 4.50
N VAL A 34 0.03 1.00 3.36
CA VAL A 34 -1.19 0.55 2.69
C VAL A 34 -0.82 0.04 1.31
N ARG A 35 -1.16 -1.22 1.04
CA ARG A 35 -1.06 -1.77 -0.30
C ARG A 35 -2.33 -1.43 -1.06
N VAL A 36 -2.18 -0.83 -2.22
CA VAL A 36 -3.30 -0.48 -3.08
C VAL A 36 -3.17 -1.26 -4.39
N ASP A 37 -4.12 -2.14 -4.63
CA ASP A 37 -4.20 -2.91 -5.86
C ASP A 37 -5.28 -2.33 -6.75
N THR A 38 -4.94 -2.09 -8.01
CA THR A 38 -5.88 -1.59 -9.01
C THR A 38 -6.13 -2.66 -10.05
N TYR A 39 -7.40 -2.91 -10.33
CA TYR A 39 -7.86 -3.90 -11.29
C TYR A 39 -8.74 -3.26 -12.35
N VAL A 40 -8.75 -3.84 -13.51
CA VAL A 40 -9.73 -3.52 -14.56
C VAL A 40 -10.70 -4.68 -14.65
N GLU A 41 -11.99 -4.38 -14.64
CA GLU A 41 -13.05 -5.37 -14.75
C GLU A 41 -13.81 -5.14 -16.04
N HIS A 42 -13.92 -6.20 -16.86
CA HIS A 42 -14.69 -6.14 -18.08
C HIS A 42 -16.18 -6.19 -17.77
N MET A 43 -16.93 -5.26 -18.31
CA MET A 43 -18.37 -5.16 -18.04
C MET A 43 -19.16 -6.35 -18.59
N GLU A 44 -18.65 -6.97 -19.65
CA GLU A 44 -19.36 -8.07 -20.33
C GLU A 44 -19.27 -9.40 -19.61
N ASP A 45 -18.09 -9.76 -19.12
CA ASP A 45 -17.83 -11.09 -18.51
C ASP A 45 -17.46 -11.04 -17.04
N GLY A 46 -17.31 -9.84 -16.49
CA GLY A 46 -16.92 -9.67 -15.08
C GLY A 46 -15.49 -10.10 -14.76
N MET A 47 -14.70 -10.40 -15.79
CA MET A 47 -13.30 -10.79 -15.59
C MET A 47 -12.47 -9.62 -15.09
N ARG A 48 -11.70 -9.87 -14.04
CA ARG A 48 -10.89 -8.86 -13.38
C ARG A 48 -9.41 -9.11 -13.67
N ARG A 49 -8.70 -8.05 -14.06
CA ARG A 49 -7.28 -8.12 -14.42
C ARG A 49 -6.49 -7.07 -13.63
N PRO A 50 -5.40 -7.47 -12.94
CA PRO A 50 -4.59 -6.49 -12.20
C PRO A 50 -3.82 -5.60 -13.17
N ILE A 51 -3.81 -4.30 -12.91
CA ILE A 51 -3.06 -3.33 -13.72
C ILE A 51 -2.01 -2.58 -12.92
N ASN A 52 -2.13 -2.52 -11.59
CA ASN A 52 -1.20 -1.76 -10.78
C ASN A 52 -1.21 -2.26 -9.34
N ARG A 53 -0.05 -2.22 -8.71
CA ARG A 53 0.09 -2.42 -7.27
C ARG A 53 1.05 -1.36 -6.75
N ALA A 54 0.64 -0.66 -5.69
CA ALA A 54 1.46 0.35 -5.07
C ALA A 54 1.43 0.20 -3.56
N TYR A 55 2.51 0.62 -2.92
CA TYR A 55 2.61 0.65 -1.46
C TYR A 55 2.76 2.09 -1.03
N PHE A 56 1.83 2.55 -0.22
CA PHE A 56 1.80 3.92 0.29
C PHE A 56 2.19 3.92 1.75
N THR A 57 3.06 4.84 2.13
CA THR A 57 3.37 5.11 3.53
C THR A 57 2.57 6.33 3.96
N MET A 58 1.71 6.15 4.94
CA MET A 58 0.86 7.18 5.50
C MET A 58 1.31 7.49 6.92
N VAL A 59 1.25 8.74 7.32
CA VAL A 59 1.58 9.16 8.69
C VAL A 59 0.31 9.71 9.33
N ALA A 60 -0.01 9.22 10.53
CA ALA A 60 -1.14 9.71 11.28
C ALA A 60 -0.78 11.02 11.98
N LEU A 61 -1.66 12.01 11.86
CA LEU A 61 -1.48 13.31 12.50
C LEU A 61 -2.68 13.61 13.39
N ASP A 62 -2.42 14.34 14.49
CA ASP A 62 -3.49 14.84 15.35
C ASP A 62 -4.03 16.17 14.83
N GLU A 63 -4.92 16.81 15.58
CA GLU A 63 -5.54 18.08 15.20
C GLU A 63 -4.53 19.22 15.05
N ASP A 64 -3.37 19.11 15.70
CA ASP A 64 -2.29 20.10 15.63
C ASP A 64 -1.20 19.73 14.62
N ASP A 65 -1.50 18.79 13.72
CA ASP A 65 -0.56 18.29 12.69
C ASP A 65 0.70 17.65 13.27
N LYS A 66 0.60 17.07 14.47
CA LYS A 66 1.70 16.34 15.10
C LYS A 66 1.49 14.84 14.95
N PRO A 67 2.58 14.05 14.86
CA PRO A 67 2.46 12.60 14.73
C PRO A 67 1.62 11.99 15.86
N LYS A 68 0.71 11.10 15.48
CA LYS A 68 -0.20 10.42 16.39
C LYS A 68 0.00 8.90 16.28
N GLN A 69 -0.05 8.22 17.40
CA GLN A 69 0.08 6.76 17.41
C GLN A 69 -1.07 6.09 16.66
N VAL A 70 -0.75 5.16 15.76
CA VAL A 70 -1.76 4.40 15.02
C VAL A 70 -2.14 3.14 15.79
N PRO A 71 -3.39 2.65 15.62
CA PRO A 71 -3.81 1.37 16.21
C PRO A 71 -2.94 0.21 15.72
N ARG A 72 -2.86 -0.84 16.52
CA ARG A 72 -2.10 -2.04 16.15
C ARG A 72 -2.87 -2.87 15.12
N LEU A 73 -2.12 -3.49 14.23
CA LEU A 73 -2.66 -4.36 13.19
C LEU A 73 -2.75 -5.79 13.74
N ILE A 74 -3.90 -6.42 13.56
CA ILE A 74 -4.12 -7.82 13.94
C ILE A 74 -3.78 -8.70 12.75
N LEU A 75 -2.79 -9.59 12.92
CA LEU A 75 -2.37 -10.52 11.88
C LEU A 75 -3.01 -11.88 12.12
N GLU A 76 -3.95 -12.25 11.26
CA GLU A 76 -4.73 -13.49 11.43
C GLU A 76 -4.30 -14.61 10.50
N THR A 77 -3.71 -14.30 9.34
CA THR A 77 -3.36 -15.29 8.32
C THR A 77 -1.87 -15.32 8.02
N GLU A 78 -1.41 -16.42 7.44
CA GLU A 78 -0.03 -16.56 6.96
C GLU A 78 0.30 -15.51 5.89
N ALA A 79 -0.66 -15.23 5.01
CA ALA A 79 -0.50 -14.22 3.98
C ALA A 79 -0.29 -12.83 4.58
N GLN A 80 -1.04 -12.49 5.63
CA GLN A 80 -0.88 -11.22 6.33
C GLN A 80 0.47 -11.11 7.01
N ARG A 81 0.96 -12.19 7.62
CA ARG A 81 2.28 -12.22 8.25
C ARG A 81 3.40 -12.07 7.22
N ALA A 82 3.26 -12.70 6.05
CA ALA A 82 4.23 -12.58 4.97
C ALA A 82 4.27 -11.14 4.43
N GLU A 83 3.11 -10.51 4.29
CA GLU A 83 3.01 -9.11 3.87
C GLU A 83 3.68 -8.18 4.89
N TRP A 84 3.48 -8.45 6.18
CA TRP A 84 4.12 -7.70 7.25
C TRP A 84 5.64 -7.76 7.14
N LYS A 85 6.20 -8.96 6.97
CA LYS A 85 7.65 -9.14 6.85
C LYS A 85 8.21 -8.42 5.63
N ALA A 86 7.52 -8.49 4.51
CA ALA A 86 7.93 -7.78 3.29
C ALA A 86 7.87 -6.25 3.52
N ALA A 87 6.86 -5.78 4.24
CA ALA A 87 6.72 -4.36 4.58
C ALA A 87 7.84 -3.88 5.51
N GLU A 88 8.29 -4.72 6.44
CA GLU A 88 9.43 -4.39 7.29
C GLU A 88 10.69 -4.14 6.45
N LYS A 89 10.91 -4.97 5.43
CA LYS A 89 12.05 -4.81 4.53
C LYS A 89 11.95 -3.51 3.72
N ARG A 90 10.76 -3.18 3.23
CA ARG A 90 10.54 -1.93 2.50
C ARG A 90 10.80 -0.72 3.39
N ARG A 91 10.35 -0.77 4.64
CA ARG A 91 10.59 0.29 5.62
C ARG A 91 12.08 0.46 5.90
N GLU A 92 12.79 -0.65 6.07
CA GLU A 92 14.23 -0.64 6.28
C GLU A 92 14.96 -0.01 5.11
N MET A 93 14.59 -0.33 3.89
CA MET A 93 15.17 0.25 2.69
C MET A 93 14.90 1.75 2.57
N ARG A 94 13.69 2.20 2.96
CA ARG A 94 13.37 3.64 2.99
C ARG A 94 14.25 4.38 4.01
N MET A 95 14.43 3.80 5.18
CA MET A 95 15.28 4.38 6.23
C MET A 95 16.72 4.50 5.76
N ARG A 96 17.24 3.50 5.06
CA ARG A 96 18.59 3.54 4.48
C ARG A 96 18.71 4.64 3.43
N ARG A 97 17.74 4.76 2.53
CA ARG A 97 17.73 5.82 1.52
C ARG A 97 17.74 7.19 2.15
N LYS A 98 16.99 7.37 3.24
CA LYS A 98 16.94 8.64 3.99
C LYS A 98 18.30 8.96 4.60
N GLU A 99 18.99 7.98 5.18
CA GLU A 99 20.33 8.13 5.74
C GLU A 99 21.36 8.46 4.67
N GLU A 100 21.20 7.91 3.47
CA GLU A 100 22.07 8.16 2.32
C GLU A 100 21.77 9.46 1.59
N GLY A 101 20.77 10.21 2.02
CA GLY A 101 20.40 11.49 1.45
C GLY A 101 19.45 11.42 0.25
N PHE A 102 18.74 10.31 0.08
CA PHE A 102 17.80 10.14 -1.04
C PHE A 102 16.35 10.04 -0.62
#